data_aa2e8650af0cb6e1d197651e7bf94378
#
_entry.id   aa2e8650af0cb6e1d197651e7bf94378
#
_cell.length_a   1.000
_cell.length_b   1.000
_cell.length_c   1.000
_cell.angle_alpha   90.00
_cell.angle_beta   90.00
_cell.angle_gamma   90.00
#
_symmetry.space_group_name_H-M   'P 1'
#
loop_
_entity.id
_entity.type
_entity.pdbx_description
1 polymer ?
#
loop_
_entity_poly.entity_id
_entity_poly.type
_entity_poly.pdbx_seq_one_letter_code
_entity_poly.pdbx_strand_id
1 'polypeptide(L)'
;MSRGLVDVYKRHVKVIMKERWMGLDYGTKTVGVAVSDALGITAQGVETVTRKSNKKLRQTLARIEALIEAYEVSKIVLGLPKNMNNTLGERAEETKEFQAMLQRRTGLEVVLWDERLTTMESERILQEGGVRRENRKERIDWMAATLILQSYMDVHPIPEK
;
A
#
# COMPACT_ATOMS: atom_id res chain seq x y z
N MET A 1 7.71 -7.73 35.74
CA MET A 1 7.65 -7.88 34.37
C MET A 1 8.93 -8.28 33.72
N SER A 2 8.83 -9.11 33.05
CA SER A 2 9.84 -9.96 32.63
C SER A 2 10.34 -9.65 31.25
N ARG A 3 11.27 -8.70 31.20
CA ARG A 3 12.14 -8.55 30.04
C ARG A 3 12.84 -9.88 29.75
N GLY A 4 13.22 -10.63 30.81
CA GLY A 4 13.80 -11.95 30.67
C GLY A 4 12.87 -12.97 30.05
N LEU A 5 11.55 -12.89 30.33
CA LEU A 5 10.58 -13.82 29.78
C LEU A 5 10.36 -13.58 28.28
N VAL A 6 10.32 -12.33 27.85
CA VAL A 6 10.23 -11.98 26.43
C VAL A 6 11.49 -12.43 25.67
N ASP A 7 12.66 -12.24 26.26
CA ASP A 7 13.92 -12.66 25.65
C ASP A 7 14.04 -14.17 25.56
N VAL A 8 13.60 -14.89 26.57
CA VAL A 8 13.56 -16.36 26.58
C VAL A 8 12.57 -16.87 25.53
N TYR A 9 11.40 -16.21 25.42
CA TYR A 9 10.40 -16.55 24.40
C TYR A 9 10.94 -16.33 22.99
N LYS A 10 11.62 -15.23 22.75
CA LYS A 10 12.26 -14.93 21.45
C LYS A 10 13.35 -15.91 21.08
N ARG A 11 14.05 -16.49 22.06
CA ARG A 11 15.06 -17.52 21.82
C ARG A 11 14.45 -18.85 21.40
N HIS A 12 13.26 -19.19 21.92
CA HIS A 12 12.60 -20.46 21.65
C HIS A 12 11.65 -20.41 20.46
N VAL A 13 11.08 -19.24 20.19
CA VAL A 13 10.18 -19.01 19.04
C VAL A 13 10.87 -18.05 18.09
N LYS A 14 11.37 -18.57 16.99
CA LYS A 14 11.97 -17.73 15.96
C LYS A 14 10.87 -16.99 15.22
N VAL A 15 10.56 -15.78 15.65
CA VAL A 15 9.63 -14.90 14.96
C VAL A 15 10.37 -14.21 13.81
N ILE A 16 10.03 -14.59 12.59
CA ILE A 16 10.64 -14.01 11.40
C ILE A 16 9.83 -12.78 11.02
N MET A 17 10.44 -11.61 11.21
CA MET A 17 9.84 -10.34 10.78
C MET A 17 10.22 -10.08 9.34
N LYS A 18 9.25 -9.67 8.56
CA LYS A 18 9.44 -9.31 7.15
C LYS A 18 9.56 -7.80 6.99
N GLU A 19 10.16 -7.38 5.89
CA GLU A 19 10.11 -5.99 5.49
C GLU A 19 8.66 -5.56 5.31
N ARG A 20 8.40 -4.26 5.34
CA ARG A 20 7.05 -3.74 5.16
C ARG A 20 6.97 -2.96 3.86
N TRP A 21 5.98 -3.29 3.05
CA TRP A 21 5.72 -2.62 1.78
C TRP A 21 4.43 -1.82 1.87
N MET A 22 4.38 -0.75 1.12
CA MET A 22 3.22 0.13 1.07
C MET A 22 2.56 0.05 -0.30
N GLY A 23 1.24 -0.09 -0.32
CA GLY A 23 0.45 0.02 -1.53
C GLY A 23 -0.19 1.38 -1.62
N LEU A 24 -0.19 1.98 -2.79
CA LEU A 24 -0.81 3.27 -3.04
C LEU A 24 -1.74 3.21 -4.23
N ASP A 25 -2.92 3.78 -4.07
CA ASP A 25 -3.86 4.03 -5.15
C ASP A 25 -4.00 5.55 -5.32
N TYR A 26 -3.39 6.05 -6.38
CA TYR A 26 -3.33 7.49 -6.66
C TYR A 26 -4.56 7.95 -7.44
N GLY A 27 -5.55 8.45 -6.73
CA GLY A 27 -6.78 8.97 -7.32
C GLY A 27 -6.71 10.47 -7.60
N THR A 28 -7.79 11.01 -8.12
CA THR A 28 -7.89 12.45 -8.43
C THR A 28 -8.10 13.30 -7.18
N LYS A 29 -8.79 12.80 -6.19
CA LYS A 29 -9.11 13.53 -4.95
C LYS A 29 -8.44 12.96 -3.71
N THR A 30 -8.06 11.70 -3.77
CA THR A 30 -7.51 10.99 -2.62
C THR A 30 -6.40 10.04 -3.05
N VAL A 31 -5.56 9.67 -2.09
CA VAL A 31 -4.59 8.59 -2.25
C VAL A 31 -4.89 7.55 -1.18
N GLY A 32 -5.31 6.36 -1.61
CA GLY A 32 -5.52 5.24 -0.71
C GLY A 32 -4.16 4.64 -0.32
N VAL A 33 -4.01 4.31 0.96
CA VAL A 33 -2.75 3.78 1.51
C VAL A 33 -3.00 2.46 2.22
N ALA A 34 -2.21 1.46 1.88
CA ALA A 34 -2.18 0.17 2.56
C ALA A 34 -0.73 -0.17 2.91
N VAL A 35 -0.55 -0.99 3.93
CA VAL A 35 0.79 -1.46 4.35
C VAL A 35 0.70 -2.95 4.64
N SER A 36 1.73 -3.70 4.27
CA SER A 36 1.81 -5.11 4.61
C SER A 36 2.01 -5.31 6.10
N ASP A 37 1.51 -6.42 6.64
CA ASP A 37 1.72 -6.75 8.04
C ASP A 37 3.18 -7.16 8.29
N ALA A 38 3.55 -7.25 9.55
CA ALA A 38 4.93 -7.57 9.95
C ALA A 38 5.34 -8.99 9.52
N LEU A 39 4.39 -9.88 9.28
CA LEU A 39 4.66 -11.25 8.85
C LEU A 39 4.70 -11.40 7.32
N GLY A 40 4.37 -10.34 6.59
CA GLY A 40 4.39 -10.35 5.13
C GLY A 40 3.30 -11.21 4.49
N ILE A 41 2.20 -11.41 5.19
CA ILE A 41 1.10 -12.28 4.75
C ILE A 41 -0.03 -11.49 4.10
N THR A 42 -0.46 -10.40 4.75
CA THR A 42 -1.62 -9.62 4.33
C THR A 42 -1.32 -8.15 4.15
N ALA A 43 -1.99 -7.53 3.20
CA ALA A 43 -2.03 -6.09 3.06
C ALA A 43 -3.20 -5.55 3.89
N GLN A 44 -2.97 -4.45 4.60
CA GLN A 44 -3.97 -3.83 5.47
C GLN A 44 -4.15 -2.37 5.11
N GLY A 45 -5.41 -1.93 5.01
CA GLY A 45 -5.71 -0.53 4.76
C GLY A 45 -5.31 0.32 5.96
N VAL A 46 -4.67 1.44 5.69
CA VAL A 46 -4.15 2.32 6.73
C VAL A 46 -4.89 3.65 6.74
N GLU A 47 -4.98 4.30 5.61
CA GLU A 47 -5.50 5.65 5.56
C GLU A 47 -5.90 6.02 4.14
N THR A 48 -6.82 6.98 4.03
CA THR A 48 -7.10 7.67 2.79
C THR A 48 -6.60 9.09 2.95
N VAL A 49 -5.58 9.46 2.17
CA VAL A 49 -4.98 10.79 2.23
C VAL A 49 -5.69 11.71 1.23
N THR A 50 -6.19 12.83 1.70
CA THR A 50 -6.90 13.79 0.85
C THR A 50 -5.92 14.64 0.05
N ARG A 51 -6.22 14.86 -1.22
CA ARG A 51 -5.49 15.78 -2.09
C ARG A 51 -6.25 17.10 -2.15
N LYS A 52 -5.60 18.17 -1.74
CA LYS A 52 -6.25 19.50 -1.75
C LYS A 52 -6.41 20.10 -3.15
N SER A 53 -5.52 19.77 -4.08
CA SER A 53 -5.65 20.15 -5.48
C SER A 53 -4.73 19.30 -6.35
N ASN A 54 -5.00 19.27 -7.67
CA ASN A 54 -4.18 18.52 -8.62
C ASN A 54 -2.73 19.04 -8.69
N LYS A 55 -2.48 20.26 -8.23
CA LYS A 55 -1.17 20.90 -8.31
C LYS A 55 -0.42 21.00 -6.98
N LYS A 56 -1.09 20.73 -5.85
CA LYS A 56 -0.48 20.87 -4.53
C LYS A 56 -0.33 19.50 -3.85
N LEU A 57 0.67 18.76 -4.29
CA LEU A 57 0.95 17.43 -3.75
C LEU A 57 1.87 17.44 -2.54
N ARG A 58 2.41 18.62 -2.16
CA ARG A 58 3.38 18.71 -1.07
C ARG A 58 2.86 18.12 0.25
N GLN A 59 1.63 18.49 0.64
CA GLN A 59 1.03 17.99 1.88
C GLN A 59 0.69 16.50 1.80
N THR A 60 0.21 16.07 0.63
CA THR A 60 -0.06 14.65 0.37
C THR A 60 1.21 13.81 0.49
N LEU A 61 2.29 14.26 -0.14
CA LEU A 61 3.58 13.59 -0.08
C LEU A 61 4.15 13.59 1.34
N ALA A 62 4.02 14.70 2.07
CA ALA A 62 4.46 14.77 3.46
C ALA A 62 3.72 13.77 4.35
N ARG A 63 2.41 13.60 4.14
CA ARG A 63 1.65 12.61 4.90
C ARG A 63 2.08 11.18 4.57
N ILE A 64 2.30 10.89 3.29
CA ILE A 64 2.80 9.58 2.87
C ILE A 64 4.17 9.30 3.47
N GLU A 65 5.08 10.29 3.48
CA GLU A 65 6.40 10.16 4.11
C GLU A 65 6.29 9.88 5.60
N ALA A 66 5.36 10.54 6.30
CA ALA A 66 5.12 10.28 7.72
C ALA A 66 4.66 8.83 7.96
N LEU A 67 3.81 8.31 7.08
CA LEU A 67 3.36 6.92 7.16
C LEU A 67 4.49 5.93 6.84
N ILE A 68 5.34 6.25 5.87
CA ILE A 68 6.52 5.45 5.53
C ILE A 68 7.43 5.32 6.75
N GLU A 69 7.67 6.41 7.44
CA GLU A 69 8.49 6.43 8.65
C GLU A 69 7.83 5.66 9.79
N ALA A 70 6.54 5.88 10.03
CA ALA A 70 5.80 5.23 11.11
C ALA A 70 5.75 3.71 10.96
N TYR A 71 5.63 3.21 9.75
CA TYR A 71 5.54 1.78 9.46
C TYR A 71 6.86 1.17 8.99
N GLU A 72 7.92 1.94 8.92
CA GLU A 72 9.25 1.49 8.45
C GLU A 72 9.18 0.84 7.06
N VAL A 73 8.50 1.50 6.13
CA VAL A 73 8.28 0.99 4.78
C VAL A 73 9.59 1.00 3.97
N SER A 74 9.88 -0.11 3.30
CA SER A 74 11.09 -0.26 2.50
C SER A 74 10.85 -0.24 0.99
N LYS A 75 9.60 -0.35 0.55
CA LYS A 75 9.24 -0.39 -0.88
C LYS A 75 7.81 0.07 -1.06
N ILE A 76 7.55 0.74 -2.16
CA ILE A 76 6.21 1.22 -2.51
C ILE A 76 5.72 0.52 -3.77
N VAL A 77 4.48 0.05 -3.74
CA VAL A 77 3.78 -0.52 -4.89
C VAL A 77 2.67 0.45 -5.28
N LEU A 78 2.80 1.07 -6.42
CA LEU A 78 1.87 2.09 -6.92
C LEU A 78 1.01 1.51 -8.02
N GLY A 79 -0.30 1.54 -7.85
CA GLY A 79 -1.23 1.03 -8.85
C GLY A 79 -1.18 1.87 -10.12
N LEU A 80 -1.04 1.21 -11.26
CA LEU A 80 -1.04 1.86 -12.56
C LEU A 80 -2.39 1.62 -13.24
N PRO A 81 -3.23 2.67 -13.41
CA PRO A 81 -4.49 2.51 -14.11
C PRO A 81 -4.24 2.33 -15.61
N LYS A 82 -4.85 1.32 -16.20
CA LYS A 82 -4.82 1.09 -17.64
C LYS A 82 -6.23 1.01 -18.17
N ASN A 83 -6.46 1.62 -19.31
CA ASN A 83 -7.74 1.50 -20.00
C ASN A 83 -7.93 0.08 -20.52
N MET A 84 -9.19 -0.31 -20.72
CA MET A 84 -9.53 -1.67 -21.17
C MET A 84 -8.98 -2.02 -22.55
N ASN A 85 -8.60 -1.00 -23.32
CA ASN A 85 -8.00 -1.18 -24.67
C ASN A 85 -6.47 -1.10 -24.66
N ASN A 86 -5.83 -1.26 -23.50
CA ASN A 86 -4.37 -1.19 -23.30
C ASN A 86 -3.72 0.16 -23.62
N THR A 87 -4.49 1.22 -23.79
CA THR A 87 -3.89 2.55 -23.97
C THR A 87 -3.49 3.13 -22.62
N LEU A 88 -2.29 3.72 -22.59
CA LEU A 88 -1.84 4.52 -21.46
C LEU A 88 -2.54 5.87 -21.56
N GLY A 89 -3.53 6.08 -20.71
CA GLY A 89 -4.27 7.33 -20.66
C GLY A 89 -3.56 8.40 -19.86
N GLU A 90 -4.18 9.56 -19.79
CA GLU A 90 -3.71 10.72 -19.03
C GLU A 90 -3.46 10.37 -17.55
N ARG A 91 -4.30 9.56 -16.96
CA ARG A 91 -4.14 9.12 -15.57
C ARG A 91 -2.89 8.27 -15.36
N ALA A 92 -2.53 7.46 -16.35
CA ALA A 92 -1.31 6.66 -16.28
C ALA A 92 -0.07 7.56 -16.30
N GLU A 93 -0.08 8.61 -17.11
CA GLU A 93 1.01 9.58 -17.14
C GLU A 93 1.14 10.34 -15.82
N GLU A 94 0.03 10.78 -15.24
CA GLU A 94 0.02 11.42 -13.92
C GLU A 94 0.56 10.48 -12.83
N THR A 95 0.22 9.21 -12.91
CA THR A 95 0.71 8.20 -11.97
C THR A 95 2.22 8.01 -12.09
N LYS A 96 2.74 8.00 -13.29
CA LYS A 96 4.20 7.92 -13.51
C LYS A 96 4.93 9.15 -13.00
N GLU A 97 4.34 10.33 -13.14
CA GLU A 97 4.90 11.55 -12.56
C GLU A 97 4.92 11.47 -11.02
N PHE A 98 3.84 10.93 -10.45
CA PHE A 98 3.76 10.73 -9.01
C PHE A 98 4.81 9.72 -8.53
N GLN A 99 5.02 8.65 -9.28
CA GLN A 99 6.11 7.68 -9.02
C GLN A 99 7.46 8.39 -8.94
N ALA A 100 7.76 9.22 -9.92
CA ALA A 100 9.04 9.95 -9.96
C ALA A 100 9.19 10.88 -8.76
N MET A 101 8.12 11.57 -8.36
CA MET A 101 8.15 12.43 -7.18
C MET A 101 8.39 11.64 -5.89
N LEU A 102 7.73 10.50 -5.74
CA LEU A 102 7.92 9.63 -4.58
C LEU A 102 9.36 9.11 -4.51
N GLN A 103 9.90 8.65 -5.61
CA GLN A 103 11.29 8.15 -5.66
C GLN A 103 12.28 9.22 -5.25
N ARG A 104 12.12 10.44 -5.74
CA ARG A 104 13.01 11.55 -5.39
C ARG A 104 12.92 11.94 -3.92
N ARG A 105 11.70 11.96 -3.37
CA ARG A 105 11.50 12.40 -1.99
C ARG A 105 11.84 11.35 -0.94
N THR A 106 11.55 10.09 -1.25
CA THR A 106 11.69 9.00 -0.27
C THR A 106 12.98 8.22 -0.42
N GLY A 107 13.56 8.22 -1.61
CA GLY A 107 14.71 7.36 -1.92
C GLY A 107 14.35 5.88 -2.02
N LEU A 108 13.06 5.53 -1.92
CA LEU A 108 12.60 4.15 -1.99
C LEU A 108 12.29 3.75 -3.43
N GLU A 109 12.41 2.45 -3.70
CA GLU A 109 11.92 1.88 -4.94
C GLU A 109 10.41 1.99 -5.00
N VAL A 110 9.87 2.53 -6.09
CA VAL A 110 8.44 2.62 -6.33
C VAL A 110 8.15 1.82 -7.60
N VAL A 111 7.54 0.65 -7.45
CA VAL A 111 7.17 -0.18 -8.59
C VAL A 111 5.75 0.15 -9.03
N LEU A 112 5.52 0.11 -10.33
CA LEU A 112 4.18 0.23 -10.89
C LEU A 112 3.57 -1.15 -11.03
N TRP A 113 2.33 -1.29 -10.60
CA TRP A 113 1.60 -2.54 -10.67
C TRP A 113 0.28 -2.33 -11.39
N ASP A 114 0.03 -3.10 -12.44
CA ASP A 114 -1.18 -2.99 -13.25
C ASP A 114 -2.41 -3.33 -12.41
N GLU A 115 -3.33 -2.38 -12.24
CA GLU A 115 -4.55 -2.56 -11.47
C GLU A 115 -5.42 -3.70 -12.00
N ARG A 116 -5.29 -4.07 -13.28
CA ARG A 116 -6.03 -5.19 -13.86
C ARG A 116 -5.58 -6.55 -13.32
N LEU A 117 -4.41 -6.59 -12.66
CA LEU A 117 -3.88 -7.83 -12.08
C LEU A 117 -4.43 -8.12 -10.68
N THR A 118 -5.32 -7.26 -10.17
CA THR A 118 -6.04 -7.56 -8.93
C THR A 118 -7.01 -8.70 -9.20
N THR A 119 -6.88 -9.78 -8.44
CA THR A 119 -7.71 -10.96 -8.66
C THR A 119 -9.06 -10.82 -8.00
N MET A 120 -10.09 -11.41 -8.61
CA MET A 120 -11.43 -11.47 -8.03
C MET A 120 -11.43 -12.18 -6.67
N GLU A 121 -10.51 -13.10 -6.48
CA GLU A 121 -10.35 -13.84 -5.23
C GLU A 121 -9.85 -12.91 -4.09
N SER A 122 -8.87 -12.06 -4.37
CA SER A 122 -8.38 -11.07 -3.41
C SER A 122 -9.49 -10.10 -3.03
N GLU A 123 -10.26 -9.65 -4.00
CA GLU A 123 -11.41 -8.78 -3.82
C GLU A 123 -12.48 -9.45 -2.93
N ARG A 124 -12.75 -10.71 -3.18
CA ARG A 124 -13.73 -11.49 -2.44
C ARG A 124 -13.30 -11.69 -0.98
N ILE A 125 -12.04 -11.99 -0.73
CA ILE A 125 -11.48 -12.14 0.62
C ILE A 125 -11.65 -10.84 1.41
N LEU A 126 -11.37 -9.70 0.78
CA LEU A 126 -11.50 -8.40 1.42
C LEU A 126 -12.97 -8.01 1.67
N GLN A 127 -13.89 -8.41 0.79
CA GLN A 127 -15.32 -8.19 0.98
C GLN A 127 -15.88 -9.06 2.10
N GLU A 128 -15.44 -10.30 2.22
CA GLU A 128 -15.85 -11.21 3.29
C GLU A 128 -15.29 -10.81 4.66
N GLY A 129 -14.27 -9.97 4.70
CA GLY A 129 -13.75 -9.37 5.92
C GLY A 129 -14.70 -8.41 6.62
N GLY A 130 -15.92 -8.30 6.13
CA GLY A 130 -17.08 -7.78 6.86
C GLY A 130 -17.02 -6.34 7.26
N VAL A 131 -17.21 -5.43 6.34
CA VAL A 131 -17.33 -4.06 6.75
C VAL A 131 -18.69 -3.52 6.54
N ARG A 132 -19.12 -2.91 7.62
CA ARG A 132 -20.41 -2.23 7.68
C ARG A 132 -20.56 -1.21 6.55
N ARG A 133 -21.74 -1.17 5.95
CA ARG A 133 -22.12 -0.24 4.87
C ARG A 133 -21.80 1.22 5.17
N GLU A 134 -21.78 1.60 6.45
CA GLU A 134 -21.57 2.96 6.92
C GLU A 134 -20.18 3.50 6.62
N ASN A 135 -19.19 2.62 6.54
CA ASN A 135 -17.80 2.98 6.27
C ASN A 135 -17.37 2.69 4.83
N ARG A 136 -18.33 2.37 3.93
CA ARG A 136 -18.03 2.02 2.54
C ARG A 136 -17.26 3.06 1.77
N LYS A 137 -17.53 4.35 2.01
CA LYS A 137 -16.91 5.42 1.25
C LYS A 137 -15.45 5.60 1.59
N GLU A 138 -15.10 5.60 2.87
CA GLU A 138 -13.71 5.66 3.32
C GLU A 138 -12.94 4.40 2.94
N ARG A 139 -13.64 3.28 2.92
CA ARG A 139 -13.05 1.99 2.62
C ARG A 139 -12.77 1.74 1.16
N ILE A 140 -13.63 2.21 0.28
CA ILE A 140 -13.42 2.09 -1.18
C ILE A 140 -12.07 2.71 -1.55
N ASP A 141 -11.72 3.82 -0.89
CA ASP A 141 -10.49 4.56 -1.22
C ASP A 141 -9.21 3.82 -0.83
N TRP A 142 -9.15 3.20 0.35
CA TRP A 142 -7.95 2.44 0.71
C TRP A 142 -8.05 0.94 0.34
N MET A 143 -9.25 0.47 0.02
CA MET A 143 -9.44 -0.92 -0.43
C MET A 143 -8.72 -1.20 -1.74
N ALA A 144 -8.75 -0.28 -2.69
CA ALA A 144 -8.00 -0.42 -3.92
C ALA A 144 -6.49 -0.53 -3.65
N ALA A 145 -5.97 0.28 -2.74
CA ALA A 145 -4.57 0.20 -2.33
C ALA A 145 -4.24 -1.16 -1.71
N THR A 146 -5.15 -1.69 -0.91
CA THR A 146 -4.99 -3.00 -0.29
C THR A 146 -4.95 -4.11 -1.33
N LEU A 147 -5.84 -4.06 -2.33
CA LEU A 147 -5.88 -5.03 -3.43
C LEU A 147 -4.62 -4.96 -4.29
N ILE A 148 -4.16 -3.76 -4.59
CA ILE A 148 -2.92 -3.53 -5.35
C ILE A 148 -1.75 -4.18 -4.64
N LEU A 149 -1.59 -3.89 -3.35
CA LEU A 149 -0.49 -4.41 -2.57
C LEU A 149 -0.59 -5.94 -2.40
N GLN A 150 -1.77 -6.44 -2.08
CA GLN A 150 -1.95 -7.88 -1.88
C GLN A 150 -1.66 -8.67 -3.17
N SER A 151 -2.14 -8.20 -4.32
CA SER A 151 -1.89 -8.89 -5.59
C SER A 151 -0.40 -8.92 -5.92
N TYR A 152 0.32 -7.85 -5.61
CA TYR A 152 1.77 -7.79 -5.78
C TYR A 152 2.48 -8.77 -4.83
N MET A 153 2.07 -8.80 -3.57
CA MET A 153 2.64 -9.70 -2.56
C MET A 153 2.41 -11.17 -2.89
N ASP A 154 1.27 -11.50 -3.50
CA ASP A 154 0.95 -12.88 -3.90
C ASP A 154 1.91 -13.41 -4.96
N VAL A 155 2.51 -12.53 -5.75
CA VAL A 155 3.46 -12.88 -6.82
C VAL A 155 4.91 -12.67 -6.38
N HIS A 156 5.15 -11.70 -5.50
CA HIS A 156 6.48 -11.33 -5.04
C HIS A 156 6.56 -11.47 -3.51
N PRO A 157 7.18 -12.53 -3.00
CA PRO A 157 7.28 -12.69 -1.53
C PRO A 157 8.12 -11.59 -0.91
N ILE A 158 7.67 -11.11 0.24
CA ILE A 158 8.38 -10.07 0.98
C ILE A 158 9.60 -10.69 1.67
N PRO A 159 10.79 -10.10 1.51
CA PRO A 159 12.00 -10.63 2.16
C PRO A 159 11.98 -10.43 3.66
N GLU A 160 12.77 -11.24 4.33
CA GLU A 160 13.03 -11.09 5.76
C GLU A 160 13.79 -9.80 6.04
N LYS A 161 13.49 -9.24 7.16
CA LYS A 161 14.14 -8.04 7.65
C LYS A 161 15.60 -8.28 8.01
#